data_69815a0e4cce1877e13e3e5ce1c203fb
#
_entry.id   69815a0e4cce1877e13e3e5ce1c203fb
#
_cell.length_a   1.000
_cell.length_b   1.000
_cell.length_c   1.000
_cell.angle_alpha   90.00
_cell.angle_beta   90.00
_cell.angle_gamma   90.00
#
_symmetry.space_group_name_H-M   'P 1'
#
loop_
_entity.id
_entity.type
_entity.pdbx_description
1 polymer ?
#
loop_
_entity_poly.entity_id
_entity_poly.type
_entity_poly.pdbx_seq_one_letter_code
_entity_poly.pdbx_strand_id
1 'polypeptide(L)'
;MGNLENIINEAWENKDQVNQNSDKSIIDAIKETIHLLNEGKITVAEAQGDDWKINDWIQKGILLSFRVNKRKVIGGPYNAWNDFEHLPGKTAGWTEKDFEKAGFRMVPNCVVRNGSFIGKGAVIMPNSFINIGGYCGEKSMVDTGARIGSCARLGANCHLSAGV
;
A
#
# COMPACT_ATOMS: atom_id res chain seq x y z
N MET A 1 -18.29 5.05 2.63
CA MET A 1 -17.08 5.15 3.48
C MET A 1 -17.42 5.09 4.98
N GLY A 2 -18.42 5.80 5.51
CA GLY A 2 -18.71 5.81 6.95
C GLY A 2 -18.91 4.44 7.62
N ASN A 3 -19.51 3.47 6.90
CA ASN A 3 -19.66 2.10 7.45
C ASN A 3 -18.32 1.36 7.57
N LEU A 4 -17.40 1.55 6.59
CA LEU A 4 -16.08 0.90 6.59
C LEU A 4 -15.21 1.40 7.75
N GLU A 5 -15.18 2.72 7.95
CA GLU A 5 -14.46 3.38 9.05
C GLU A 5 -14.95 2.88 10.42
N ASN A 6 -16.28 2.79 10.62
CA ASN A 6 -16.86 2.31 11.87
C ASN A 6 -16.43 0.86 12.17
N ILE A 7 -16.52 -0.05 11.18
CA ILE A 7 -16.11 -1.44 11.36
C ILE A 7 -14.62 -1.54 11.72
N ILE A 8 -13.77 -0.78 11.05
CA ILE A 8 -12.32 -0.79 11.34
C ILE A 8 -12.03 -0.23 12.74
N ASN A 9 -12.69 0.86 13.15
CA ASN A 9 -12.50 1.42 14.48
C ASN A 9 -12.98 0.46 15.58
N GLU A 10 -14.15 -0.15 15.42
CA GLU A 10 -14.68 -1.17 16.37
C GLU A 10 -13.75 -2.38 16.46
N ALA A 11 -13.26 -2.89 15.32
CA ALA A 11 -12.29 -3.98 15.29
C ALA A 11 -10.97 -3.59 15.97
N TRP A 12 -10.55 -2.34 15.87
CA TRP A 12 -9.34 -1.84 16.50
C TRP A 12 -9.41 -1.81 18.02
N GLU A 13 -10.58 -1.44 18.61
CA GLU A 13 -10.78 -1.48 20.07
C GLU A 13 -10.58 -2.90 20.64
N ASN A 14 -10.85 -3.92 19.83
CA ASN A 14 -10.70 -5.33 20.18
C ASN A 14 -9.54 -6.01 19.40
N LYS A 15 -8.54 -5.25 18.98
CA LYS A 15 -7.47 -5.71 18.07
C LYS A 15 -6.75 -6.97 18.51
N ASP A 16 -6.65 -7.25 19.81
CA ASP A 16 -5.96 -8.44 20.32
C ASP A 16 -6.75 -9.73 20.09
N GLN A 17 -8.05 -9.64 19.84
CA GLN A 17 -8.91 -10.75 19.45
C GLN A 17 -9.01 -10.91 17.93
N VAL A 18 -8.63 -9.88 17.16
CA VAL A 18 -8.68 -9.92 15.69
C VAL A 18 -7.61 -10.86 15.17
N ASN A 19 -8.04 -11.85 14.39
CA ASN A 19 -7.18 -12.86 13.77
C ASN A 19 -7.84 -13.41 12.49
N GLN A 20 -7.23 -14.41 11.85
CA GLN A 20 -7.71 -15.02 10.62
C GLN A 20 -9.09 -15.69 10.71
N ASN A 21 -9.59 -15.96 11.91
CA ASN A 21 -10.89 -16.59 12.17
C ASN A 21 -11.93 -15.56 12.66
N SER A 22 -11.60 -14.26 12.64
CA SER A 22 -12.55 -13.20 12.96
C SER A 22 -13.74 -13.20 12.01
N ASP A 23 -14.81 -12.53 12.42
CA ASP A 23 -16.02 -12.42 11.62
C ASP A 23 -15.72 -11.95 10.20
N LYS A 24 -16.44 -12.54 9.25
CA LYS A 24 -16.27 -12.25 7.82
C LYS A 24 -16.41 -10.76 7.52
N SER A 25 -17.33 -10.06 8.18
CA SER A 25 -17.53 -8.62 8.02
C SER A 25 -16.27 -7.80 8.36
N ILE A 26 -15.55 -8.17 9.41
CA ILE A 26 -14.30 -7.53 9.82
C ILE A 26 -13.20 -7.84 8.80
N ILE A 27 -13.07 -9.10 8.40
CA ILE A 27 -12.06 -9.54 7.42
C ILE A 27 -12.29 -8.84 6.07
N ASP A 28 -13.53 -8.77 5.61
CA ASP A 28 -13.88 -8.14 4.34
C ASP A 28 -13.64 -6.61 4.40
N ALA A 29 -13.96 -5.96 5.51
CA ALA A 29 -13.67 -4.54 5.72
C ALA A 29 -12.15 -4.23 5.69
N ILE A 30 -11.35 -5.08 6.32
CA ILE A 30 -9.88 -4.94 6.28
C ILE A 30 -9.35 -5.11 4.85
N LYS A 31 -9.81 -6.14 4.13
CA LYS A 31 -9.42 -6.38 2.73
C LYS A 31 -9.83 -5.22 1.82
N GLU A 32 -11.04 -4.70 1.99
CA GLU A 32 -11.53 -3.56 1.23
C GLU A 32 -10.69 -2.31 1.49
N THR A 33 -10.27 -2.07 2.74
CA THR A 33 -9.35 -0.97 3.06
C THR A 33 -8.04 -1.08 2.28
N ILE A 34 -7.43 -2.27 2.24
CA ILE A 34 -6.19 -2.49 1.46
C ILE A 34 -6.44 -2.34 -0.04
N HIS A 35 -7.58 -2.80 -0.55
CA HIS A 35 -7.96 -2.65 -1.94
C HIS A 35 -8.11 -1.17 -2.34
N LEU A 36 -8.84 -0.38 -1.55
CA LEU A 36 -9.02 1.05 -1.79
C LEU A 36 -7.72 1.85 -1.72
N LEU A 37 -6.79 1.46 -0.83
CA LEU A 37 -5.43 2.01 -0.79
C LEU A 37 -4.65 1.71 -2.08
N ASN A 38 -4.72 0.48 -2.59
CA ASN A 38 -4.08 0.10 -3.85
C ASN A 38 -4.57 0.92 -5.04
N GLU A 39 -5.85 1.30 -5.03
CA GLU A 39 -6.47 2.10 -6.08
C GLU A 39 -6.31 3.62 -5.86
N GLY A 40 -5.71 4.05 -4.75
CA GLY A 40 -5.56 5.46 -4.42
C GLY A 40 -6.88 6.17 -4.09
N LYS A 41 -7.95 5.42 -3.85
CA LYS A 41 -9.28 5.96 -3.50
C LYS A 41 -9.36 6.48 -2.08
N ILE A 42 -8.50 5.97 -1.21
CA ILE A 42 -8.31 6.44 0.17
C ILE A 42 -6.82 6.62 0.44
N THR A 43 -6.49 7.51 1.35
CA THR A 43 -5.12 7.78 1.79
C THR A 43 -5.13 8.21 3.25
N VAL A 44 -4.08 7.86 4.01
CA VAL A 44 -3.97 8.23 5.42
C VAL A 44 -3.82 9.74 5.56
N ALA A 45 -2.93 10.35 4.76
CA ALA A 45 -2.76 11.80 4.71
C ALA A 45 -3.47 12.37 3.48
N GLU A 46 -4.44 13.24 3.68
CA GLU A 46 -5.24 13.89 2.65
C GLU A 46 -5.09 15.41 2.75
N ALA A 47 -4.66 16.04 1.65
CA ALA A 47 -4.50 17.49 1.61
C ALA A 47 -5.88 18.19 1.62
N GLN A 48 -6.05 19.17 2.49
CA GLN A 48 -7.24 20.01 2.57
C GLN A 48 -6.84 21.50 2.55
N GLY A 49 -6.71 22.06 1.34
CA GLY A 49 -6.13 23.40 1.18
C GLY A 49 -4.68 23.43 1.66
N ASP A 50 -4.38 24.29 2.63
CA ASP A 50 -3.04 24.41 3.24
C ASP A 50 -2.82 23.44 4.40
N ASP A 51 -3.85 22.70 4.82
CA ASP A 51 -3.81 21.76 5.94
C ASP A 51 -3.86 20.29 5.47
N TRP A 52 -3.69 19.39 6.45
CA TRP A 52 -3.76 17.94 6.24
C TRP A 52 -4.82 17.31 7.15
N LYS A 53 -5.71 16.54 6.53
CA LYS A 53 -6.57 15.62 7.27
C LYS A 53 -5.87 14.29 7.42
N ILE A 54 -5.84 13.76 8.63
CA ILE A 54 -5.31 12.41 8.91
C ILE A 54 -6.47 11.45 9.12
N ASN A 55 -6.56 10.45 8.28
CA ASN A 55 -7.54 9.37 8.35
C ASN A 55 -6.93 8.17 9.11
N ASP A 56 -6.84 8.28 10.44
CA ASP A 56 -6.18 7.31 11.32
C ASP A 56 -6.80 5.91 11.26
N TRP A 57 -8.10 5.81 10.98
CA TRP A 57 -8.80 4.56 10.78
C TRP A 57 -8.18 3.70 9.66
N ILE A 58 -7.63 4.34 8.62
CA ILE A 58 -6.96 3.63 7.52
C ILE A 58 -5.67 2.98 8.01
N GLN A 59 -4.90 3.69 8.84
CA GLN A 59 -3.70 3.12 9.46
C GLN A 59 -4.05 1.93 10.37
N LYS A 60 -5.14 2.04 11.14
CA LYS A 60 -5.68 0.91 11.94
C LYS A 60 -6.01 -0.29 11.04
N GLY A 61 -6.68 -0.07 9.91
CA GLY A 61 -6.98 -1.10 8.92
C GLY A 61 -5.73 -1.78 8.36
N ILE A 62 -4.67 -1.01 8.07
CA ILE A 62 -3.37 -1.55 7.66
C ILE A 62 -2.79 -2.47 8.74
N LEU A 63 -2.77 -2.02 10.00
CA LEU A 63 -2.23 -2.80 11.11
C LEU A 63 -3.04 -4.07 11.38
N LEU A 64 -4.37 -3.99 11.28
CA LEU A 64 -5.26 -5.15 11.39
C LEU A 64 -5.04 -6.16 10.24
N SER A 65 -4.63 -5.69 9.05
CA SER A 65 -4.38 -6.59 7.93
C SER A 65 -3.27 -7.61 8.20
N PHE A 66 -2.29 -7.28 9.03
CA PHE A 66 -1.24 -8.21 9.43
C PHE A 66 -1.73 -9.26 10.43
N ARG A 67 -2.84 -9.01 11.14
CA ARG A 67 -3.42 -9.96 12.08
C ARG A 67 -4.32 -10.99 11.39
N VAL A 68 -5.05 -10.58 10.36
CA VAL A 68 -5.97 -11.48 9.63
C VAL A 68 -5.29 -12.28 8.52
N ASN A 69 -4.11 -11.86 8.07
CA ASN A 69 -3.35 -12.60 7.07
C ASN A 69 -2.23 -13.42 7.72
N LYS A 70 -2.21 -14.72 7.48
CA LYS A 70 -1.07 -15.57 7.87
C LYS A 70 0.15 -15.20 7.03
N ARG A 71 1.32 -15.19 7.68
CA ARG A 71 2.57 -15.20 6.95
C ARG A 71 2.68 -16.50 6.15
N LYS A 72 3.12 -16.38 4.92
CA LYS A 72 3.32 -17.51 4.01
C LYS A 72 4.58 -17.27 3.17
N VAL A 73 5.10 -18.34 2.63
CA VAL A 73 6.17 -18.24 1.65
C VAL A 73 5.61 -17.58 0.38
N ILE A 74 6.27 -16.54 -0.06
CA ILE A 74 6.03 -15.88 -1.35
C ILE A 74 7.33 -15.86 -2.12
N GLY A 75 7.26 -15.98 -3.45
CA GLY A 75 8.46 -15.89 -4.29
C GLY A 75 9.05 -14.49 -4.22
N GLY A 76 10.34 -14.40 -4.00
CA GLY A 76 11.10 -13.17 -4.10
C GLY A 76 11.36 -12.75 -5.55
N PRO A 77 12.03 -11.59 -5.76
CA PRO A 77 12.39 -11.12 -7.09
C PRO A 77 13.18 -12.18 -7.88
N TYR A 78 12.82 -12.35 -9.15
CA TYR A 78 13.47 -13.28 -10.07
C TYR A 78 13.46 -14.76 -9.63
N ASN A 79 12.58 -15.15 -8.70
CA ASN A 79 12.58 -16.48 -8.07
C ASN A 79 13.94 -16.90 -7.46
N ALA A 80 14.77 -15.90 -7.10
CA ALA A 80 16.10 -16.14 -6.56
C ALA A 80 16.08 -16.57 -5.09
N TRP A 81 15.04 -16.20 -4.35
CA TRP A 81 14.81 -16.57 -2.94
C TRP A 81 13.33 -16.54 -2.61
N ASN A 82 12.98 -17.03 -1.43
CA ASN A 82 11.64 -16.96 -0.89
C ASN A 82 11.56 -15.95 0.25
N ASP A 83 10.49 -15.16 0.27
CA ASP A 83 10.13 -14.30 1.38
C ASP A 83 9.07 -14.97 2.25
N PHE A 84 8.95 -14.55 3.50
CA PHE A 84 7.95 -15.04 4.45
C PHE A 84 7.14 -13.86 4.99
N GLU A 85 6.05 -13.54 4.31
CA GLU A 85 5.29 -12.30 4.52
C GLU A 85 3.78 -12.54 4.54
N HIS A 86 3.04 -11.57 5.10
CA HIS A 86 1.57 -11.55 5.20
C HIS A 86 0.90 -11.24 3.86
N LEU A 87 1.48 -10.31 3.08
CA LEU A 87 0.90 -9.83 1.84
C LEU A 87 1.93 -9.96 0.70
N PRO A 88 1.50 -10.39 -0.49
CA PRO A 88 2.36 -10.38 -1.66
C PRO A 88 2.76 -8.93 -2.03
N GLY A 89 3.77 -8.79 -2.89
CA GLY A 89 4.09 -7.49 -3.50
C GLY A 89 2.91 -6.95 -4.32
N LYS A 90 2.88 -5.63 -4.53
CA LYS A 90 1.78 -4.96 -5.27
C LYS A 90 1.53 -5.57 -6.65
N THR A 91 2.59 -5.90 -7.35
CA THR A 91 2.53 -6.39 -8.74
C THR A 91 2.61 -7.90 -8.85
N ALA A 92 2.46 -8.63 -7.73
CA ALA A 92 2.48 -10.08 -7.75
C ALA A 92 1.35 -10.64 -8.65
N GLY A 93 1.73 -11.41 -9.67
CA GLY A 93 0.79 -11.98 -10.63
C GLY A 93 0.29 -11.03 -11.72
N TRP A 94 0.81 -9.80 -11.78
CA TRP A 94 0.47 -8.85 -12.83
C TRP A 94 0.98 -9.30 -14.20
N THR A 95 0.15 -9.07 -15.21
CA THR A 95 0.47 -9.22 -16.63
C THR A 95 0.85 -7.87 -17.25
N GLU A 96 1.34 -7.88 -18.49
CA GLU A 96 1.61 -6.66 -19.26
C GLU A 96 0.37 -5.72 -19.31
N LYS A 97 -0.82 -6.29 -19.51
CA LYS A 97 -2.08 -5.53 -19.52
C LYS A 97 -2.37 -4.81 -18.21
N ASP A 98 -1.98 -5.39 -17.07
CA ASP A 98 -2.15 -4.78 -15.77
C ASP A 98 -1.24 -3.55 -15.61
N PHE A 99 0.01 -3.65 -16.08
CA PHE A 99 0.94 -2.52 -16.11
C PHE A 99 0.50 -1.42 -17.08
N GLU A 100 0.04 -1.78 -18.28
CA GLU A 100 -0.51 -0.83 -19.25
C GLU A 100 -1.70 -0.06 -18.66
N LYS A 101 -2.62 -0.77 -18.02
CA LYS A 101 -3.78 -0.17 -17.34
C LYS A 101 -3.37 0.74 -16.20
N ALA A 102 -2.43 0.33 -15.38
CA ALA A 102 -1.92 1.11 -14.25
C ALA A 102 -1.12 2.33 -14.73
N GLY A 103 -0.41 2.22 -15.85
CA GLY A 103 0.23 3.32 -16.55
C GLY A 103 1.45 3.90 -15.86
N PHE A 104 2.09 3.18 -14.95
CA PHE A 104 3.37 3.57 -14.35
C PHE A 104 4.51 2.65 -14.80
N ARG A 105 5.74 3.13 -14.68
CA ARG A 105 6.95 2.36 -14.96
C ARG A 105 7.61 1.90 -13.68
N MET A 106 7.90 0.61 -13.60
CA MET A 106 8.61 -0.01 -12.49
C MET A 106 9.91 -0.63 -13.00
N VAL A 107 11.05 -0.08 -12.59
CA VAL A 107 12.36 -0.59 -12.99
C VAL A 107 12.70 -1.83 -12.14
N PRO A 108 13.42 -2.83 -12.66
CA PRO A 108 13.81 -3.99 -11.86
C PRO A 108 14.50 -3.63 -10.53
N ASN A 109 14.37 -4.51 -9.54
CA ASN A 109 14.94 -4.37 -8.18
C ASN A 109 14.30 -3.27 -7.30
N CYS A 110 13.13 -2.75 -7.62
CA CYS A 110 12.38 -1.95 -6.66
C CYS A 110 11.36 -2.79 -5.90
N VAL A 111 11.01 -2.37 -4.69
CA VAL A 111 10.02 -3.04 -3.84
C VAL A 111 8.82 -2.14 -3.65
N VAL A 112 7.66 -2.61 -4.08
CA VAL A 112 6.38 -1.91 -3.89
C VAL A 112 5.44 -2.85 -3.16
N ARG A 113 5.08 -2.48 -1.91
CA ARG A 113 4.20 -3.31 -1.08
C ARG A 113 2.74 -3.18 -1.49
N ASN A 114 1.98 -4.26 -1.35
CA ASN A 114 0.52 -4.24 -1.50
C ASN A 114 -0.11 -3.23 -0.52
N GLY A 115 -1.16 -2.55 -0.96
CA GLY A 115 -1.77 -1.46 -0.19
C GLY A 115 -1.07 -0.10 -0.36
N SER A 116 -0.17 0.04 -1.35
CA SER A 116 0.37 1.33 -1.79
C SER A 116 -0.23 1.76 -3.12
N PHE A 117 -0.28 3.04 -3.40
CA PHE A 117 -0.74 3.60 -4.67
C PHE A 117 0.41 4.20 -5.48
N ILE A 118 0.42 3.93 -6.78
CA ILE A 118 1.34 4.52 -7.75
C ILE A 118 0.51 5.16 -8.86
N GLY A 119 0.63 6.46 -8.99
CA GLY A 119 -0.09 7.24 -9.99
C GLY A 119 0.39 7.02 -11.42
N LYS A 120 -0.48 7.29 -12.37
CA LYS A 120 -0.19 7.16 -13.81
C LYS A 120 0.99 8.04 -14.22
N GLY A 121 1.86 7.48 -15.06
CA GLY A 121 3.06 8.18 -15.52
C GLY A 121 4.19 8.27 -14.48
N ALA A 122 4.02 7.71 -13.28
CA ALA A 122 5.09 7.67 -12.30
C ALA A 122 6.19 6.69 -12.70
N VAL A 123 7.40 6.93 -12.20
CA VAL A 123 8.57 6.08 -12.43
C VAL A 123 9.19 5.67 -11.08
N ILE A 124 9.31 4.37 -10.87
CA ILE A 124 9.91 3.80 -9.67
C ILE A 124 11.26 3.20 -10.06
N MET A 125 12.34 3.80 -9.55
CA MET A 125 13.71 3.46 -9.92
C MET A 125 14.29 2.32 -9.06
N PRO A 126 15.41 1.71 -9.45
CA PRO A 126 15.97 0.54 -8.76
C PRO A 126 16.27 0.81 -7.29
N ASN A 127 16.18 -0.24 -6.46
CA ASN A 127 16.45 -0.21 -5.02
C ASN A 127 15.58 0.76 -4.22
N SER A 128 14.56 1.35 -4.83
CA SER A 128 13.58 2.16 -4.12
C SER A 128 12.55 1.28 -3.41
N PHE A 129 11.93 1.84 -2.37
CA PHE A 129 10.98 1.12 -1.54
C PHE A 129 9.72 1.96 -1.30
N ILE A 130 8.55 1.40 -1.59
CA ILE A 130 7.26 2.01 -1.27
C ILE A 130 6.51 1.09 -0.32
N ASN A 131 6.29 1.58 0.90
CA ASN A 131 5.64 0.81 1.95
C ASN A 131 4.11 0.80 1.79
N ILE A 132 3.45 -0.12 2.49
CA ILE A 132 1.99 -0.19 2.57
C ILE A 132 1.42 1.15 3.09
N GLY A 133 0.32 1.61 2.51
CA GLY A 133 -0.26 2.92 2.78
C GLY A 133 0.48 4.08 2.09
N GLY A 134 1.64 3.83 1.48
CA GLY A 134 2.38 4.84 0.73
C GLY A 134 1.64 5.28 -0.53
N TYR A 135 1.68 6.57 -0.84
CA TYR A 135 1.04 7.17 -2.00
C TYR A 135 2.08 7.91 -2.84
N CYS A 136 2.22 7.53 -4.09
CA CYS A 136 3.03 8.21 -5.09
C CYS A 136 2.11 8.83 -6.15
N GLY A 137 2.06 10.16 -6.22
CA GLY A 137 1.23 10.89 -7.16
C GLY A 137 1.63 10.71 -8.63
N GLU A 138 0.75 11.12 -9.52
CA GLU A 138 0.95 10.98 -10.97
C GLU A 138 2.21 11.71 -11.45
N LYS A 139 2.86 11.14 -12.48
CA LYS A 139 4.06 11.72 -13.13
C LYS A 139 5.20 12.04 -12.16
N SER A 140 5.23 11.39 -11.00
CA SER A 140 6.29 11.54 -10.00
C SER A 140 7.36 10.48 -10.18
N MET A 141 8.56 10.77 -9.70
CA MET A 141 9.67 9.82 -9.70
C MET A 141 10.09 9.52 -8.26
N VAL A 142 10.19 8.23 -7.96
CA VAL A 142 10.87 7.74 -6.76
C VAL A 142 12.22 7.21 -7.23
N ASP A 143 13.27 8.00 -7.02
CA ASP A 143 14.59 7.74 -7.60
C ASP A 143 15.35 6.62 -6.86
N THR A 144 16.49 6.25 -7.40
CA THR A 144 17.29 5.10 -6.94
C THR A 144 17.55 5.13 -5.45
N GLY A 145 17.12 4.10 -4.74
CA GLY A 145 17.29 3.98 -3.29
C GLY A 145 16.38 4.87 -2.44
N ALA A 146 15.55 5.72 -3.05
CA ALA A 146 14.59 6.56 -2.33
C ALA A 146 13.44 5.74 -1.74
N ARG A 147 12.81 6.25 -0.66
CA ARG A 147 11.78 5.51 0.08
C ARG A 147 10.54 6.35 0.34
N ILE A 148 9.36 5.77 0.09
CA ILE A 148 8.09 6.28 0.63
C ILE A 148 7.72 5.40 1.81
N GLY A 149 7.74 5.97 3.02
CA GLY A 149 7.39 5.27 4.26
C GLY A 149 5.93 4.85 4.31
N SER A 150 5.57 4.07 5.33
CA SER A 150 4.18 3.68 5.55
C SER A 150 3.31 4.92 5.75
N CYS A 151 2.18 4.99 5.04
CA CYS A 151 1.22 6.08 5.10
C CYS A 151 1.75 7.45 4.63
N ALA A 152 2.99 7.53 4.15
CA ALA A 152 3.54 8.75 3.59
C ALA A 152 2.97 9.05 2.20
N ARG A 153 2.96 10.33 1.83
CA ARG A 153 2.42 10.80 0.56
C ARG A 153 3.43 11.65 -0.21
N LEU A 154 3.68 11.28 -1.44
CA LEU A 154 4.35 12.10 -2.45
C LEU A 154 3.29 12.67 -3.40
N GLY A 155 3.28 13.96 -3.61
CA GLY A 155 2.37 14.64 -4.54
C GLY A 155 2.60 14.26 -6.01
N ALA A 156 1.81 14.83 -6.91
CA ALA A 156 2.02 14.68 -8.35
C ALA A 156 3.17 15.57 -8.85
N ASN A 157 3.80 15.18 -9.96
CA ASN A 157 4.90 15.89 -10.60
C ASN A 157 6.10 16.19 -9.67
N CYS A 158 6.34 15.29 -8.70
CA CYS A 158 7.44 15.40 -7.74
C CYS A 158 8.60 14.48 -8.14
N HIS A 159 9.80 14.88 -7.77
CA HIS A 159 10.99 14.03 -7.83
C HIS A 159 11.52 13.82 -6.42
N LEU A 160 11.36 12.60 -5.90
CA LEU A 160 12.01 12.18 -4.67
C LEU A 160 13.42 11.71 -5.03
N SER A 161 14.41 12.52 -4.67
CA SER A 161 15.80 12.35 -5.10
C SER A 161 16.42 11.04 -4.58
N ALA A 162 17.48 10.59 -5.22
CA ALA A 162 18.14 9.34 -4.87
C ALA A 162 18.59 9.30 -3.40
N GLY A 163 18.28 8.19 -2.73
CA GLY A 163 18.67 7.94 -1.34
C GLY A 163 17.83 8.64 -0.26
N VAL A 164 16.79 9.40 -0.64
CA VAL A 164 15.90 10.11 0.30
C VAL A 164 14.89 9.15 0.93
#